data_3260f2872b98b1e216f3e2605d2f1381
#
_entry.id   3260f2872b98b1e216f3e2605d2f1381
#
_cell.length_a   1.000
_cell.length_b   1.000
_cell.length_c   1.000
_cell.angle_alpha   90.00
_cell.angle_beta   90.00
_cell.angle_gamma   90.00
#
_symmetry.space_group_name_H-M   'P 1'
#
loop_
_entity.id
_entity.type
_entity.pdbx_description
1 polymer ?
#
loop_
_entity_poly.entity_id
_entity_poly.type
_entity_poly.pdbx_seq_one_letter_code
_entity_poly.pdbx_strand_id
1 'polypeptide(L)'
;MAKAKKNIDLDVTPAQEEKKNKYEFEFPYWSNKEAKHMIVTINYPNGTRATASIQDNDGSNPDYKRIMEEFGEEQIDANTAEGLKRRDENKKKRLQRMESQAARARQEMLFNSKLEAFEIPTIKESKNTEIKRLIRKAKTPMEVQGYT
;
A
#
# COMPACT_ATOMS: atom_id res chain seq x y z
N MET A 1 -40.63 -31.59 7.54
CA MET A 1 -40.77 -32.09 6.18
C MET A 1 -39.95 -31.25 5.21
N ALA A 2 -39.28 -31.91 4.33
CA ALA A 2 -38.28 -31.29 3.41
C ALA A 2 -38.86 -30.19 2.48
N LYS A 3 -40.17 -30.13 2.29
CA LYS A 3 -40.82 -29.13 1.45
C LYS A 3 -40.80 -27.70 2.01
N ALA A 4 -40.75 -27.53 3.34
CA ALA A 4 -40.68 -26.20 3.94
C ALA A 4 -39.31 -25.54 3.81
N LYS A 5 -38.24 -26.32 3.76
CA LYS A 5 -36.88 -25.82 3.58
C LYS A 5 -36.62 -25.34 2.15
N LYS A 6 -37.25 -25.95 1.15
CA LYS A 6 -37.12 -25.55 -0.24
C LYS A 6 -37.78 -24.20 -0.55
N ASN A 7 -38.81 -23.83 0.19
CA ASN A 7 -39.51 -22.58 -0.03
C ASN A 7 -38.72 -21.36 0.48
N ILE A 8 -37.85 -21.55 1.47
CA ILE A 8 -36.97 -20.49 1.98
C ILE A 8 -35.87 -20.16 0.98
N ASP A 9 -35.34 -21.18 0.31
CA ASP A 9 -34.29 -21.02 -0.70
C ASP A 9 -34.82 -20.41 -2.01
N LEU A 10 -36.11 -20.47 -2.26
CA LEU A 10 -36.75 -19.93 -3.46
C LEU A 10 -37.05 -18.42 -3.36
N ASP A 11 -37.04 -17.83 -2.18
CA ASP A 11 -37.31 -16.39 -1.98
C ASP A 11 -36.11 -15.50 -2.38
N VAL A 12 -34.92 -16.10 -2.52
CA VAL A 12 -33.72 -15.40 -2.97
C VAL A 12 -33.34 -15.91 -4.35
N THR A 13 -33.53 -15.10 -5.38
CA THR A 13 -33.10 -15.43 -6.74
C THR A 13 -31.58 -15.36 -6.86
N PRO A 14 -30.94 -16.20 -7.72
CA PRO A 14 -29.50 -16.12 -7.96
C PRO A 14 -29.01 -14.73 -8.35
N ALA A 15 -29.82 -13.98 -9.08
CA ALA A 15 -29.51 -12.60 -9.46
C ALA A 15 -29.47 -11.63 -8.27
N GLN A 16 -30.27 -11.88 -7.22
CA GLN A 16 -30.26 -11.08 -5.98
C GLN A 16 -29.07 -11.42 -5.10
N GLU A 17 -28.66 -12.68 -5.05
CA GLU A 17 -27.44 -13.12 -4.37
C GLU A 17 -26.20 -12.57 -5.06
N GLU A 18 -26.14 -12.59 -6.39
CA GLU A 18 -25.08 -11.99 -7.16
C GLU A 18 -24.95 -10.50 -6.91
N LYS A 19 -26.06 -9.77 -6.82
CA LYS A 19 -26.06 -8.35 -6.46
C LYS A 19 -25.59 -8.09 -5.04
N LYS A 20 -25.91 -8.95 -4.10
CA LYS A 20 -25.52 -8.83 -2.69
C LYS A 20 -24.03 -9.03 -2.47
N ASN A 21 -23.41 -9.89 -3.25
CA ASN A 21 -21.99 -10.24 -3.14
C ASN A 21 -21.11 -9.50 -4.13
N LYS A 22 -21.72 -8.66 -4.96
CA LYS A 22 -21.02 -7.98 -6.04
C LYS A 22 -20.36 -6.70 -5.53
N TYR A 23 -19.05 -6.60 -5.74
CA TYR A 23 -18.32 -5.36 -5.50
C TYR A 23 -18.71 -4.28 -6.51
N GLU A 24 -18.56 -3.02 -6.13
CA GLU A 24 -18.83 -1.86 -6.95
C GLU A 24 -17.55 -1.16 -7.37
N PHE A 25 -17.58 -0.55 -8.54
CA PHE A 25 -16.45 0.22 -9.07
C PHE A 25 -16.68 1.72 -8.86
N GLU A 26 -15.60 2.41 -8.54
CA GLU A 26 -15.60 3.85 -8.30
C GLU A 26 -14.39 4.49 -8.97
N PHE A 27 -14.61 5.60 -9.63
CA PHE A 27 -13.58 6.45 -10.21
C PHE A 27 -12.58 5.72 -11.10
N PRO A 28 -13.03 5.04 -12.20
CA PRO A 28 -12.10 4.45 -13.14
C PRO A 28 -11.36 5.53 -13.94
N TYR A 29 -10.07 5.32 -14.17
CA TYR A 29 -9.25 6.18 -15.02
C TYR A 29 -8.21 5.37 -15.76
N TRP A 30 -7.77 5.90 -16.90
CA TRP A 30 -6.79 5.20 -17.72
C TRP A 30 -5.39 5.30 -17.15
N SER A 31 -4.74 4.16 -17.01
CA SER A 31 -3.29 4.08 -16.83
C SER A 31 -2.59 4.06 -18.19
N ASN A 32 -3.15 3.31 -19.14
CA ASN A 32 -2.76 3.30 -20.54
C ASN A 32 -3.98 2.94 -21.39
N LYS A 33 -4.57 3.95 -22.03
CA LYS A 33 -5.79 3.78 -22.83
C LYS A 33 -5.58 2.87 -24.04
N GLU A 34 -4.44 2.98 -24.73
CA GLU A 34 -4.13 2.16 -25.89
C GLU A 34 -4.02 0.68 -25.54
N ALA A 35 -3.45 0.37 -24.38
CA ALA A 35 -3.35 -0.99 -23.87
C ALA A 35 -4.62 -1.46 -23.16
N LYS A 36 -5.69 -0.68 -23.16
CA LYS A 36 -6.94 -0.94 -22.43
C LYS A 36 -6.70 -1.25 -20.94
N HIS A 37 -5.78 -0.52 -20.35
CA HIS A 37 -5.38 -0.66 -18.97
C HIS A 37 -5.91 0.51 -18.14
N MET A 38 -6.75 0.20 -17.16
CA MET A 38 -7.34 1.19 -16.27
C MET A 38 -7.08 0.87 -14.80
N ILE A 39 -7.14 1.88 -13.99
CA ILE A 39 -7.11 1.77 -12.54
C ILE A 39 -8.46 2.19 -12.00
N VAL A 40 -8.98 1.43 -11.05
CA VAL A 40 -10.31 1.64 -10.48
C VAL A 40 -10.29 1.34 -8.99
N THR A 41 -11.12 2.04 -8.25
CA THR A 41 -11.36 1.70 -6.85
C THR A 41 -12.50 0.68 -6.77
N ILE A 42 -12.29 -0.39 -6.04
CA ILE A 42 -13.29 -1.42 -5.80
C ILE A 42 -13.81 -1.26 -4.37
N ASN A 43 -15.12 -1.12 -4.26
CA ASN A 43 -15.82 -1.12 -2.98
C ASN A 43 -16.46 -2.49 -2.77
N TYR A 44 -16.00 -3.22 -1.76
CA TYR A 44 -16.54 -4.53 -1.41
C TYR A 44 -17.74 -4.40 -0.48
N PRO A 45 -18.66 -5.40 -0.49
CA PRO A 45 -19.83 -5.38 0.36
C PRO A 45 -19.55 -5.27 1.86
N ASN A 46 -18.37 -5.69 2.32
CA ASN A 46 -17.94 -5.58 3.71
C ASN A 46 -17.41 -4.19 4.12
N GLY A 47 -17.49 -3.21 3.23
CA GLY A 47 -16.99 -1.86 3.45
C GLY A 47 -15.50 -1.65 3.15
N THR A 48 -14.79 -2.69 2.77
CA THR A 48 -13.38 -2.59 2.36
C THR A 48 -13.26 -1.94 0.99
N ARG A 49 -12.25 -1.09 0.82
CA ARG A 49 -11.92 -0.45 -0.46
C ARG A 49 -10.53 -0.86 -0.89
N ALA A 50 -10.37 -1.12 -2.17
CA ALA A 50 -9.08 -1.46 -2.75
C ALA A 50 -8.90 -0.77 -4.11
N THR A 51 -7.66 -0.50 -4.47
CA THR A 51 -7.30 -0.03 -5.82
C THR A 51 -6.90 -1.23 -6.66
N ALA A 52 -7.52 -1.38 -7.82
CA ALA A 52 -7.26 -2.49 -8.72
C ALA A 52 -6.82 -1.97 -10.10
N SER A 53 -5.98 -2.77 -10.73
CA SER A 53 -5.55 -2.59 -12.12
C SER A 53 -6.30 -3.58 -12.99
N ILE A 54 -7.04 -3.10 -13.97
CA ILE A 54 -7.87 -3.92 -14.86
C ILE A 54 -7.41 -3.72 -16.30
N GLN A 55 -7.10 -4.81 -16.95
CA GLN A 55 -6.64 -4.83 -18.33
C GLN A 55 -7.44 -5.82 -19.16
N ASP A 56 -7.82 -5.42 -20.37
CA ASP A 56 -8.57 -6.27 -21.30
C ASP A 56 -7.74 -6.58 -22.54
N ASN A 57 -6.87 -7.59 -22.44
CA ASN A 57 -5.94 -7.97 -23.51
C ASN A 57 -6.64 -8.69 -24.69
N ASP A 58 -7.66 -9.48 -24.40
CA ASP A 58 -8.31 -10.37 -25.37
C ASP A 58 -9.83 -10.14 -25.55
N GLY A 59 -10.36 -9.09 -24.93
CA GLY A 59 -11.78 -8.74 -24.99
C GLY A 59 -12.67 -9.59 -24.06
N SER A 60 -12.09 -10.42 -23.19
CA SER A 60 -12.83 -11.37 -22.36
C SER A 60 -12.97 -10.96 -20.88
N ASN A 61 -12.38 -9.84 -20.46
CA ASN A 61 -12.41 -9.42 -19.06
C ASN A 61 -13.82 -8.88 -18.69
N PRO A 62 -14.58 -9.59 -17.84
CA PRO A 62 -15.93 -9.16 -17.46
C PRO A 62 -15.96 -7.86 -16.67
N ASP A 63 -14.96 -7.60 -15.84
CA ASP A 63 -14.87 -6.37 -15.04
C ASP A 63 -14.62 -5.16 -15.92
N TYR A 64 -13.76 -5.29 -16.93
CA TYR A 64 -13.54 -4.24 -17.91
C TYR A 64 -14.83 -3.87 -18.64
N LYS A 65 -15.56 -4.85 -19.13
CA LYS A 65 -16.85 -4.65 -19.80
C LYS A 65 -17.86 -3.96 -18.90
N ARG A 66 -17.96 -4.41 -17.67
CA ARG A 66 -18.88 -3.85 -16.67
C ARG A 66 -18.55 -2.37 -16.39
N ILE A 67 -17.29 -2.02 -16.24
CA ILE A 67 -16.86 -0.64 -16.02
C ILE A 67 -17.19 0.23 -17.24
N MET A 68 -16.92 -0.27 -18.43
CA MET A 68 -17.23 0.46 -19.67
C MET A 68 -18.73 0.70 -19.85
N GLU A 69 -19.57 -0.26 -19.47
CA GLU A 69 -21.04 -0.13 -19.51
C GLU A 69 -21.55 0.87 -18.46
N GLU A 70 -20.98 0.84 -17.26
CA GLU A 70 -21.43 1.66 -16.14
C GLU A 70 -20.99 3.12 -16.26
N PHE A 71 -19.74 3.37 -16.63
CA PHE A 71 -19.16 4.72 -16.66
C PHE A 71 -19.08 5.32 -18.08
N GLY A 72 -18.76 4.49 -19.06
CA GLY A 72 -18.50 4.93 -20.43
C GLY A 72 -17.12 5.54 -20.61
N GLU A 73 -16.62 5.50 -21.85
CA GLU A 73 -15.29 5.98 -22.23
C GLU A 73 -15.07 7.46 -21.88
N GLU A 74 -16.06 8.30 -22.14
CA GLU A 74 -15.98 9.75 -21.90
C GLU A 74 -15.76 10.06 -20.41
N GLN A 75 -16.46 9.38 -19.53
CA GLN A 75 -16.29 9.57 -18.09
C GLN A 75 -14.93 9.08 -17.61
N ILE A 76 -14.45 7.98 -18.14
CA ILE A 76 -13.11 7.46 -17.81
C ILE A 76 -12.03 8.42 -18.30
N ASP A 77 -12.18 8.97 -19.51
CA ASP A 77 -11.28 9.99 -20.03
C ASP A 77 -11.26 11.25 -19.16
N ALA A 78 -12.43 11.71 -18.72
CA ALA A 78 -12.55 12.88 -17.84
C ALA A 78 -11.89 12.65 -16.47
N ASN A 79 -11.96 11.43 -15.95
CA ASN A 79 -11.34 11.08 -14.67
C ASN A 79 -9.82 10.97 -14.74
N THR A 80 -9.26 10.73 -15.91
CA THR A 80 -7.85 10.31 -16.08
C THR A 80 -6.85 11.36 -15.58
N ALA A 81 -7.04 12.63 -15.91
CA ALA A 81 -6.11 13.68 -15.49
C ALA A 81 -6.02 13.78 -13.96
N GLU A 82 -7.16 13.78 -13.27
CA GLU A 82 -7.20 13.82 -11.82
C GLU A 82 -6.71 12.52 -11.17
N GLY A 83 -7.07 11.38 -11.75
CA GLY A 83 -6.63 10.08 -11.30
C GLY A 83 -5.12 9.93 -11.33
N LEU A 84 -4.47 10.34 -12.41
CA LEU A 84 -3.02 10.32 -12.53
C LEU A 84 -2.35 11.27 -11.53
N LYS A 85 -2.92 12.45 -11.32
CA LYS A 85 -2.45 13.41 -10.34
C LYS A 85 -2.50 12.83 -8.92
N ARG A 86 -3.62 12.23 -8.53
CA ARG A 86 -3.78 11.58 -7.22
C ARG A 86 -2.78 10.43 -7.04
N ARG A 87 -2.57 9.66 -8.09
CA ARG A 87 -1.59 8.56 -8.08
C ARG A 87 -0.17 9.06 -7.83
N ASP A 88 0.24 10.12 -8.50
CA ASP A 88 1.56 10.72 -8.32
C ASP A 88 1.74 11.31 -6.92
N GLU A 89 0.72 12.00 -6.41
CA GLU A 89 0.72 12.53 -5.03
C GLU A 89 0.84 11.41 -3.99
N ASN A 90 0.08 10.33 -4.16
CA ASN A 90 0.14 9.16 -3.28
C ASN A 90 1.50 8.47 -3.34
N LYS A 91 2.08 8.38 -4.53
CA LYS A 91 3.44 7.83 -4.70
C LYS A 91 4.48 8.67 -3.96
N LYS A 92 4.42 10.00 -4.09
CA LYS A 92 5.30 10.92 -3.36
C LYS A 92 5.16 10.77 -1.84
N LYS A 93 3.94 10.73 -1.32
CA LYS A 93 3.67 10.51 0.10
C LYS A 93 4.23 9.18 0.60
N ARG A 94 4.07 8.13 -0.19
CA ARG A 94 4.62 6.80 0.15
C ARG A 94 6.15 6.82 0.22
N LEU A 95 6.80 7.45 -0.75
CA LEU A 95 8.26 7.59 -0.76
C LEU A 95 8.75 8.39 0.45
N GLN A 96 8.09 9.50 0.79
CA GLN A 96 8.43 10.30 1.96
C GLN A 96 8.29 9.50 3.26
N ARG A 97 7.25 8.68 3.39
CA ARG A 97 7.07 7.78 4.55
C ARG A 97 8.18 6.75 4.63
N MET A 98 8.56 6.16 3.51
CA MET A 98 9.65 5.17 3.45
C MET A 98 10.98 5.80 3.84
N GLU A 99 11.28 7.00 3.35
CA GLU A 99 12.49 7.75 3.72
C GLU A 99 12.51 8.10 5.21
N SER A 100 11.39 8.55 5.76
CA SER A 100 11.27 8.86 7.19
C SER A 100 11.46 7.62 8.06
N GLN A 101 10.88 6.49 7.67
CA GLN A 101 11.06 5.22 8.38
C GLN A 101 12.49 4.74 8.30
N ALA A 102 13.13 4.84 7.13
CA ALA A 102 14.53 4.47 6.94
C ALA A 102 15.45 5.35 7.79
N ALA A 103 15.19 6.66 7.86
CA ALA A 103 15.94 7.59 8.69
C ALA A 103 15.83 7.24 10.19
N ARG A 104 14.62 6.94 10.67
CA ARG A 104 14.39 6.50 12.06
C ARG A 104 15.11 5.21 12.36
N ALA A 105 15.04 4.23 11.46
CA ALA A 105 15.73 2.95 11.63
C ALA A 105 17.25 3.14 11.74
N ARG A 106 17.84 4.02 10.92
CA ARG A 106 19.26 4.36 10.99
C ARG A 106 19.63 5.02 12.32
N GLN A 107 18.81 5.93 12.80
CA GLN A 107 19.03 6.57 14.10
C GLN A 107 18.96 5.58 15.25
N GLU A 108 18.00 4.66 15.23
CA GLU A 108 17.88 3.60 16.24
C GLU A 108 19.08 2.66 16.22
N MET A 109 19.54 2.25 15.04
CA MET A 109 20.72 1.41 14.89
C MET A 109 21.96 2.10 15.44
N LEU A 110 22.13 3.39 15.15
CA LEU A 110 23.26 4.18 15.67
C LEU A 110 23.18 4.32 17.19
N PHE A 111 22.02 4.62 17.73
CA PHE A 111 21.79 4.73 19.17
C PHE A 111 22.12 3.41 19.89
N ASN A 112 21.60 2.29 19.36
CA ASN A 112 21.86 0.96 19.91
C ASN A 112 23.35 0.60 19.84
N SER A 113 24.05 0.94 18.74
CA SER A 113 25.47 0.71 18.60
C SER A 113 26.27 1.49 19.64
N LYS A 114 25.88 2.73 19.93
CA LYS A 114 26.51 3.52 20.99
C LYS A 114 26.27 2.95 22.37
N LEU A 115 25.05 2.51 22.65
CA LEU A 115 24.73 1.85 23.94
C LEU A 115 25.56 0.58 24.13
N GLU A 116 25.64 -0.27 23.09
CA GLU A 116 26.45 -1.49 23.13
C GLU A 116 27.94 -1.19 23.35
N ALA A 117 28.47 -0.14 22.72
CA ALA A 117 29.86 0.28 22.89
C ALA A 117 30.15 0.69 24.35
N PHE A 118 29.22 1.42 24.99
CA PHE A 118 29.36 1.80 26.40
C PHE A 118 29.18 0.65 27.39
N GLU A 119 28.61 -0.48 26.95
CA GLU A 119 28.50 -1.70 27.73
C GLU A 119 29.80 -2.52 27.72
N ILE A 120 30.74 -2.29 26.80
CA ILE A 120 32.02 -2.97 26.73
C ILE A 120 32.86 -2.58 27.98
N PRO A 121 33.32 -3.55 28.82
CA PRO A 121 34.00 -3.23 30.06
C PRO A 121 35.23 -2.35 29.91
N THR A 122 36.03 -2.55 28.87
CA THR A 122 37.19 -1.74 28.58
C THR A 122 36.89 -0.28 28.29
N ILE A 123 35.71 0.01 27.72
CA ILE A 123 35.24 1.37 27.45
C ILE A 123 34.53 1.94 28.68
N LYS A 124 33.65 1.19 29.29
CA LYS A 124 32.86 1.58 30.46
C LYS A 124 33.74 2.00 31.63
N GLU A 125 34.80 1.24 31.89
CA GLU A 125 35.72 1.43 32.97
C GLU A 125 36.90 2.35 32.60
N SER A 126 37.03 2.72 31.31
CA SER A 126 38.07 3.59 30.84
C SER A 126 37.96 4.99 31.40
N LYS A 127 39.08 5.54 31.82
CA LYS A 127 39.21 6.97 32.16
C LYS A 127 39.47 7.83 30.92
N ASN A 128 39.59 7.22 29.75
CA ASN A 128 39.83 7.94 28.50
C ASN A 128 38.54 8.59 28.00
N THR A 129 38.36 9.85 28.33
CA THR A 129 37.21 10.66 27.93
C THR A 129 37.17 10.92 26.43
N GLU A 130 38.29 10.85 25.75
CA GLU A 130 38.39 11.09 24.30
C GLU A 130 37.66 9.99 23.50
N ILE A 131 37.88 8.71 23.82
CA ILE A 131 37.16 7.59 23.16
C ILE A 131 35.67 7.70 23.39
N LYS A 132 35.23 8.00 24.61
CA LYS A 132 33.83 8.16 24.93
C LYS A 132 33.19 9.33 24.15
N ARG A 133 33.93 10.42 23.99
CA ARG A 133 33.51 11.58 23.21
C ARG A 133 33.36 11.22 21.72
N LEU A 134 34.32 10.50 21.15
CA LEU A 134 34.29 10.05 19.76
C LEU A 134 33.11 9.15 19.48
N ILE A 135 32.79 8.20 20.37
CA ILE A 135 31.61 7.32 20.26
C ILE A 135 30.33 8.15 20.27
N ARG A 136 30.21 9.12 21.18
CA ARG A 136 29.02 10.00 21.26
C ARG A 136 28.82 10.81 19.97
N LYS A 137 29.91 11.27 19.35
CA LYS A 137 29.90 12.04 18.11
C LYS A 137 29.77 11.22 16.84
N ALA A 138 29.95 9.90 16.90
CA ALA A 138 29.88 9.03 15.75
C ALA A 138 28.51 9.15 15.05
N LYS A 139 28.53 9.16 13.74
CA LYS A 139 27.33 9.33 12.89
C LYS A 139 26.84 8.02 12.29
N THR A 140 27.63 6.97 12.35
CA THR A 140 27.30 5.65 11.80
C THR A 140 27.72 4.55 12.78
N PRO A 141 27.03 3.38 12.75
CA PRO A 141 27.43 2.21 13.53
C PRO A 141 28.85 1.76 13.22
N MET A 142 29.29 1.89 11.98
CA MET A 142 30.66 1.54 11.57
C MET A 142 31.71 2.41 12.25
N GLU A 143 31.46 3.70 12.38
CA GLU A 143 32.33 4.61 13.14
C GLU A 143 32.41 4.21 14.61
N VAL A 144 31.28 3.83 15.22
CA VAL A 144 31.26 3.33 16.60
C VAL A 144 32.10 2.08 16.75
N GLN A 145 31.99 1.13 15.83
CA GLN A 145 32.81 -0.09 15.84
C GLN A 145 34.29 0.21 15.68
N GLY A 146 34.65 1.23 14.93
CA GLY A 146 36.04 1.65 14.76
C GLY A 146 36.74 2.11 16.05
N TYR A 147 35.95 2.52 17.06
CA TYR A 147 36.46 2.95 18.37
C TYR A 147 36.44 1.86 19.43
N THR A 148 35.85 0.74 19.11
CA THR A 148 35.77 -0.43 20.01
C THR A 148 36.78 -1.51 19.60
#